data_80e10a77a06c98918c15777ecb57daca
#
_entry.id   80e10a77a06c98918c15777ecb57daca
#
_cell.length_a   1.000
_cell.length_b   1.000
_cell.length_c   1.000
_cell.angle_alpha   90.00
_cell.angle_beta   90.00
_cell.angle_gamma   90.00
#
_symmetry.space_group_name_H-M   'P 1'
#
loop_
_entity.id
_entity.type
_entity.pdbx_description
1 polymer ?
#
loop_
_entity_poly.entity_id
_entity_poly.type
_entity_poly.pdbx_seq_one_letter_code
_entity_poly.pdbx_strand_id
1 'polypeptide(L)'
;QSVLDQTKEVLAEIDRILAEAGSDKTKILKANLWLTDMATSGQMNEAWDGWVAQGHTPARATVESKLAASGYDVEIMVEAAV
;
A
#
# COMPACT_ATOMS: atom_id res chain seq x y z
N GLN A 1 11.20 5.42 -12.04
CA GLN A 1 10.75 4.20 -11.36
C GLN A 1 9.26 4.01 -11.58
N SER A 2 8.83 2.80 -11.93
CA SER A 2 7.42 2.52 -12.20
C SER A 2 6.57 2.55 -10.95
N VAL A 3 5.25 2.74 -11.12
CA VAL A 3 4.31 2.65 -10.00
C VAL A 3 4.33 1.24 -9.39
N LEU A 4 4.49 0.19 -10.23
CA LEU A 4 4.64 -1.18 -9.73
C LEU A 4 5.81 -1.28 -8.74
N ASP A 5 6.98 -0.79 -9.12
CA ASP A 5 8.16 -0.86 -8.26
C ASP A 5 8.03 0.02 -7.02
N GLN A 6 7.50 1.23 -7.16
CA GLN A 6 7.24 2.11 -6.01
C GLN A 6 6.29 1.46 -5.02
N THR A 7 5.22 0.84 -5.52
CA THR A 7 4.24 0.16 -4.67
C THR A 7 4.88 -1.01 -3.92
N LYS A 8 5.69 -1.81 -4.60
CA LYS A 8 6.41 -2.92 -3.95
C LYS A 8 7.33 -2.42 -2.84
N GLU A 9 8.04 -1.32 -3.05
CA GLU A 9 8.91 -0.74 -2.02
C GLU A 9 8.13 -0.24 -0.81
N VAL A 10 7.01 0.46 -1.05
CA VAL A 10 6.16 0.96 0.04
C VAL A 10 5.58 -0.20 0.85
N LEU A 11 5.13 -1.25 0.18
CA LEU A 11 4.57 -2.42 0.88
C LEU A 11 5.61 -3.16 1.70
N ALA A 12 6.85 -3.27 1.19
CA ALA A 12 7.95 -3.86 1.96
C ALA A 12 8.26 -3.03 3.20
N GLU A 13 8.21 -1.70 3.10
CA GLU A 13 8.41 -0.80 4.23
C GLU A 13 7.30 -0.94 5.27
N ILE A 14 6.06 -1.12 4.82
CA ILE A 14 4.93 -1.39 5.72
C ILE A 14 5.14 -2.69 6.48
N ASP A 15 5.59 -3.76 5.81
CA ASP A 15 5.91 -5.02 6.49
C ASP A 15 6.94 -4.79 7.61
N ARG A 16 7.98 -4.01 7.34
CA ARG A 16 9.02 -3.72 8.32
C ARG A 16 8.45 -2.95 9.52
N ILE A 17 7.66 -1.92 9.26
CA ILE A 17 7.07 -1.09 10.32
C ILE A 17 6.11 -1.91 11.17
N LEU A 18 5.27 -2.74 10.55
CA LEU A 18 4.34 -3.60 11.29
C LEU A 18 5.09 -4.58 12.19
N ALA A 19 6.17 -5.17 11.70
CA ALA A 19 6.99 -6.08 12.50
C ALA A 19 7.58 -5.37 13.72
N GLU A 20 8.08 -4.15 13.55
CA GLU A 20 8.60 -3.35 14.66
C GLU A 20 7.54 -3.02 15.70
N ALA A 21 6.28 -2.87 15.27
CA ALA A 21 5.17 -2.57 16.16
C ALA A 21 4.56 -3.82 16.82
N GLY A 22 5.10 -5.00 16.53
CA GLY A 22 4.57 -6.26 17.05
C GLY A 22 3.32 -6.75 16.32
N SER A 23 3.13 -6.34 15.07
CA SER A 23 2.00 -6.72 14.24
C SER A 23 2.48 -7.40 12.95
N ASP A 24 1.57 -7.69 12.04
CA ASP A 24 1.87 -8.20 10.71
C ASP A 24 0.72 -7.91 9.75
N LYS A 25 0.90 -8.18 8.46
CA LYS A 25 -0.09 -7.84 7.45
C LYS A 25 -1.40 -8.60 7.55
N THR A 26 -1.46 -9.71 8.29
CA THR A 26 -2.72 -10.42 8.51
C THR A 26 -3.65 -9.66 9.46
N LYS A 27 -3.11 -8.67 10.16
CA LYS A 27 -3.84 -7.86 11.15
C LYS A 27 -4.24 -6.49 10.64
N ILE A 28 -4.03 -6.21 9.37
CA ILE A 28 -4.45 -4.94 8.77
C ILE A 28 -5.97 -4.90 8.67
N LEU A 29 -6.57 -3.85 9.23
CA LEU A 29 -8.02 -3.66 9.25
C LEU A 29 -8.49 -2.82 8.07
N LYS A 30 -7.69 -1.84 7.67
CA LYS A 30 -8.05 -0.86 6.66
C LYS A 30 -6.81 -0.31 5.98
N ALA A 31 -6.91 -0.03 4.68
CA ALA A 31 -5.86 0.62 3.91
C ALA A 31 -6.43 1.72 3.03
N ASN A 32 -5.74 2.86 2.99
CA ASN A 32 -6.01 3.93 2.05
C ASN A 32 -4.81 4.10 1.13
N LEU A 33 -5.08 4.14 -0.17
CA LEU A 33 -4.05 4.28 -1.20
C LEU A 33 -4.30 5.56 -2.00
N TRP A 34 -3.25 6.32 -2.24
CA TRP A 34 -3.29 7.52 -3.07
C TRP A 34 -2.37 7.34 -4.26
N LEU A 35 -2.88 7.66 -5.47
CA LEU A 35 -2.12 7.63 -6.72
C LEU A 35 -2.13 9.00 -7.36
N THR A 36 -1.01 9.41 -7.93
CA THR A 36 -0.96 10.66 -8.70
C THR A 36 -1.66 10.54 -10.05
N ASP A 37 -1.79 9.33 -10.58
CA ASP A 37 -2.46 9.06 -11.86
C ASP A 37 -3.22 7.74 -11.77
N MET A 38 -4.53 7.80 -11.80
CA MET A 38 -5.39 6.60 -11.70
C MET A 38 -5.19 5.64 -12.88
N ALA A 39 -4.65 6.09 -14.00
CA ALA A 39 -4.32 5.20 -15.11
C ALA A 39 -3.25 4.15 -14.71
N THR A 40 -2.50 4.39 -13.63
CA THR A 40 -1.51 3.44 -13.12
C THR A 40 -2.06 2.46 -12.08
N SER A 41 -3.37 2.50 -11.81
CA SER A 41 -3.98 1.64 -10.77
C SER A 41 -3.77 0.15 -11.03
N GLY A 42 -3.69 -0.28 -12.29
CA GLY A 42 -3.40 -1.67 -12.62
C GLY A 42 -2.04 -2.13 -12.10
N GLN A 43 -1.03 -1.28 -12.19
CA GLN A 43 0.31 -1.57 -11.67
C GLN A 43 0.30 -1.65 -10.14
N MET A 44 -0.39 -0.70 -9.50
CA MET A 44 -0.53 -0.71 -8.04
C MET A 44 -1.28 -1.97 -7.58
N ASN A 45 -2.36 -2.33 -8.24
CA ASN A 45 -3.14 -3.52 -7.91
C ASN A 45 -2.34 -4.80 -8.06
N GLU A 46 -1.48 -4.90 -9.08
CA GLU A 46 -0.61 -6.05 -9.27
C GLU A 46 0.31 -6.24 -8.06
N ALA A 47 0.94 -5.18 -7.58
CA ALA A 47 1.80 -5.24 -6.41
C ALA A 47 1.00 -5.56 -5.15
N TRP A 48 -0.16 -4.93 -4.97
CA TRP A 48 -1.03 -5.16 -3.82
C TRP A 48 -1.51 -6.60 -3.75
N ASP A 49 -2.03 -7.12 -4.86
CA ASP A 49 -2.58 -8.48 -4.90
C ASP A 49 -1.52 -9.55 -4.63
N GLY A 50 -0.28 -9.29 -5.02
CA GLY A 50 0.84 -10.19 -4.74
C GLY A 50 1.35 -10.09 -3.29
N TRP A 51 0.99 -9.02 -2.58
CA TRP A 51 1.48 -8.75 -1.22
C TRP A 51 0.44 -9.06 -0.14
N VAL A 52 -0.83 -8.72 -0.38
CA VAL A 52 -1.86 -8.80 0.66
C VAL A 52 -2.03 -10.23 1.16
N ALA A 53 -2.26 -10.39 2.47
CA ALA A 53 -2.44 -11.71 3.06
C ALA A 53 -3.73 -12.35 2.57
N GLN A 54 -3.62 -13.53 1.97
CA GLN A 54 -4.78 -14.26 1.45
C GLN A 54 -5.67 -14.70 2.62
N GLY A 55 -6.98 -14.48 2.47
CA GLY A 55 -7.93 -14.78 3.54
C GLY A 55 -8.03 -13.71 4.63
N HIS A 56 -7.20 -12.65 4.56
CA HIS A 56 -7.15 -11.57 5.53
C HIS A 56 -7.09 -10.21 4.84
N THR A 57 -7.79 -10.06 3.72
CA THR A 57 -7.79 -8.82 2.94
C THR A 57 -8.51 -7.70 3.70
N PRO A 58 -7.87 -6.54 3.88
CA PRO A 58 -8.49 -5.42 4.58
C PRO A 58 -9.48 -4.66 3.69
N ALA A 59 -10.32 -3.85 4.31
CA ALA A 59 -11.08 -2.82 3.60
C ALA A 59 -10.09 -1.85 2.95
N ARG A 60 -10.33 -1.44 1.70
CA ARG A 60 -9.41 -0.62 0.93
C ARG A 60 -10.15 0.45 0.14
N ALA A 61 -9.56 1.66 0.11
CA ALA A 61 -9.99 2.74 -0.77
C ALA A 61 -8.78 3.27 -1.53
N THR A 62 -8.94 3.54 -2.82
CA THR A 62 -7.90 4.13 -3.66
C THR A 62 -8.45 5.41 -4.28
N VAL A 63 -7.71 6.50 -4.16
CA VAL A 63 -8.09 7.80 -4.73
C VAL A 63 -6.93 8.42 -5.48
N GLU A 64 -7.24 9.28 -6.45
CA GLU A 64 -6.25 10.06 -7.16
C GLU A 64 -6.02 11.37 -6.43
N SER A 65 -4.76 11.72 -6.20
CA SER A 65 -4.40 12.93 -5.49
C SER A 65 -2.94 13.29 -5.77
N LYS A 66 -2.62 14.57 -5.69
CA LYS A 66 -1.23 15.01 -5.66
C LYS A 66 -0.61 14.60 -4.33
N LEU A 67 0.65 14.14 -4.39
CA LEU A 67 1.40 13.80 -3.20
C LEU A 67 2.30 14.95 -2.78
N ALA A 68 2.61 15.00 -1.47
CA ALA A 68 3.38 16.12 -0.91
C ALA A 68 4.82 16.17 -1.43
N ALA A 69 5.44 15.01 -1.71
CA ALA A 69 6.81 14.95 -2.18
C ALA A 69 6.85 14.63 -3.68
N SER A 70 7.65 15.38 -4.44
CA SER A 70 7.84 15.10 -5.86
C SER A 70 8.63 13.81 -6.04
N GLY A 71 8.39 13.12 -7.16
CA GLY A 71 9.05 11.85 -7.46
C GLY A 71 8.34 10.62 -6.91
N TYR A 72 7.31 10.81 -6.08
CA TYR A 72 6.48 9.72 -5.57
C TYR A 72 5.11 9.76 -6.24
N ASP A 73 4.67 8.60 -6.74
CA ASP A 73 3.39 8.45 -7.43
C ASP A 73 2.38 7.63 -6.63
N VAL A 74 2.79 7.05 -5.51
CA VAL A 74 1.92 6.24 -4.67
C VAL A 74 2.20 6.51 -3.19
N GLU A 75 1.14 6.57 -2.40
CA GLU A 75 1.22 6.66 -0.94
C GLU A 75 0.21 5.70 -0.35
N ILE A 76 0.57 5.00 0.73
CA ILE A 76 -0.29 4.01 1.36
C ILE A 76 -0.30 4.23 2.87
N MET A 77 -1.51 4.26 3.45
CA MET A 77 -1.71 4.29 4.89
C MET A 77 -2.47 3.03 5.29
N VAL A 78 -2.04 2.37 6.35
CA VAL A 78 -2.75 1.21 6.89
C VAL A 78 -3.04 1.41 8.38
N GLU A 79 -4.13 0.80 8.83
CA GLU A 79 -4.44 0.64 10.25
C GLU A 79 -4.44 -0.84 10.56
N ALA A 80 -3.70 -1.23 11.58
CA ALA A 80 -3.54 -2.64 11.95
C ALA A 80 -3.71 -2.83 13.44
N ALA A 81 -4.20 -4.03 13.80
CA ALA A 81 -4.26 -4.45 15.21
C ALA A 81 -2.86 -4.92 15.66
N VAL A 82 -2.59 -4.83 16.94
CA VAL A 82 -1.35 -5.32 17.55
C VAL A 82 -1.60 -6.52 18.48
#